data_061e54ea4df2357f5bfe709e3d728574
#
_entry.id   061e54ea4df2357f5bfe709e3d728574
#
_cell.length_a   1.000
_cell.length_b   1.000
_cell.length_c   1.000
_cell.angle_alpha   90.00
_cell.angle_beta   90.00
_cell.angle_gamma   90.00
#
_symmetry.space_group_name_H-M   'P 1'
#
loop_
_entity.id
_entity.type
_entity.pdbx_description
1 polymer ?
#
loop_
_entity_poly.entity_id
_entity_poly.type
_entity_poly.pdbx_seq_one_letter_code
_entity_poly.pdbx_strand_id
1 'polypeptide(L)'
;MAAAGCAIGMGEANHAASVPKKPKFWAWVTTDLEAPDEEWKRRFSTWKAHGLDAILPEVVSNRTAHYASAHLPVSEPWLERLLPIARTEGLEVHCWMHTMACTMDSVHAEHPEWYNVNRNGDNSWDHPAYVGYYRFLCPSRPGVHEFLQKRVRELSAFDVDGVHLDYIRYPDVILAESLQPHYDIVQDKEYPQYDYCYCDVCRAGFAEMHGVDPLEMEDPTASSEWFQYRCDLITSLVNDKLIPVGREAGKQMTAAVFPNWQHVRQQWGKWKLDHVLPMLYHRFYNADIPWIGEKVREEIAFLDHGEPLSAGVMLGRTSAEDFEQMIEVSLAAGAAGLSVFNAGDFDDEKLLALKAASGA
;
A
#
# COMPACT_ATOMS: atom_id res chain seq x y z
N MET A 1 61.88 -10.79 -15.00
CA MET A 1 60.92 -9.68 -14.92
C MET A 1 59.57 -10.27 -14.49
N ALA A 2 59.16 -10.05 -13.25
CA ALA A 2 57.95 -10.62 -12.68
C ALA A 2 56.77 -9.70 -12.95
N ALA A 3 55.70 -10.25 -13.50
CA ALA A 3 54.44 -9.56 -13.66
C ALA A 3 53.61 -9.69 -12.38
N ALA A 4 53.31 -8.56 -11.72
CA ALA A 4 52.44 -8.49 -10.58
C ALA A 4 50.98 -8.51 -11.03
N GLY A 5 50.23 -9.55 -10.65
CA GLY A 5 48.79 -9.64 -10.80
C GLY A 5 48.08 -8.84 -9.70
N CYS A 6 47.32 -7.85 -10.09
CA CYS A 6 46.44 -7.11 -9.18
C CYS A 6 45.10 -7.86 -9.05
N ALA A 7 44.88 -8.49 -7.91
CA ALA A 7 43.58 -9.08 -7.58
C ALA A 7 42.66 -7.98 -7.03
N ILE A 8 41.60 -7.66 -7.79
CA ILE A 8 40.53 -6.78 -7.34
C ILE A 8 39.57 -7.63 -6.47
N GLY A 9 39.63 -7.41 -5.16
CA GLY A 9 38.70 -7.98 -4.23
C GLY A 9 37.31 -7.34 -4.42
N MET A 10 36.37 -8.12 -4.91
CA MET A 10 34.93 -7.76 -4.86
C MET A 10 34.46 -7.92 -3.39
N GLY A 11 34.34 -6.80 -2.70
CA GLY A 11 33.70 -6.76 -1.39
C GLY A 11 32.20 -6.99 -1.57
N GLU A 12 31.74 -8.15 -1.16
CA GLU A 12 30.30 -8.40 -0.94
C GLU A 12 29.86 -7.51 0.23
N ALA A 13 29.12 -6.46 -0.07
CA ALA A 13 28.41 -5.68 0.94
C ALA A 13 27.20 -6.50 1.44
N ASN A 14 27.43 -7.31 2.46
CA ASN A 14 26.38 -7.98 3.22
C ASN A 14 25.62 -6.90 4.02
N HIS A 15 24.58 -6.32 3.45
CA HIS A 15 23.56 -5.56 4.17
C HIS A 15 22.59 -6.56 4.80
N ALA A 16 23.05 -7.25 5.84
CA ALA A 16 22.12 -7.90 6.75
C ALA A 16 21.38 -6.80 7.52
N ALA A 17 20.15 -6.49 7.12
CA ALA A 17 19.24 -5.71 7.91
C ALA A 17 19.17 -6.35 9.31
N SER A 18 19.46 -5.59 10.36
CA SER A 18 19.35 -6.09 11.73
C SER A 18 17.86 -6.36 12.00
N VAL A 19 17.45 -7.62 12.00
CA VAL A 19 16.09 -8.02 12.40
C VAL A 19 15.79 -7.38 13.75
N PRO A 20 14.67 -6.66 13.90
CA PRO A 20 14.30 -6.06 15.18
C PRO A 20 14.28 -7.14 16.26
N LYS A 21 14.79 -6.86 17.47
CA LYS A 21 14.82 -7.82 18.59
C LYS A 21 13.42 -8.28 19.02
N LYS A 22 12.37 -7.53 18.63
CA LYS A 22 10.95 -7.82 18.88
C LYS A 22 10.17 -7.55 17.60
N PRO A 23 9.36 -8.50 17.10
CA PRO A 23 8.50 -8.27 15.95
C PRO A 23 7.45 -7.20 16.27
N LYS A 24 7.09 -6.38 15.28
CA LYS A 24 6.05 -5.35 15.39
C LYS A 24 4.76 -5.84 14.76
N PHE A 25 3.66 -5.77 15.50
CA PHE A 25 2.34 -6.18 15.05
C PHE A 25 1.44 -5.00 14.77
N TRP A 26 0.85 -5.00 13.58
CA TRP A 26 0.01 -3.95 13.03
C TRP A 26 -1.38 -4.49 12.72
N ALA A 27 -2.39 -3.64 12.72
CA ALA A 27 -3.70 -4.02 12.22
C ALA A 27 -4.37 -2.87 11.46
N TRP A 28 -4.89 -3.16 10.27
CA TRP A 28 -5.81 -2.27 9.59
C TRP A 28 -7.14 -2.26 10.34
N VAL A 29 -7.67 -1.07 10.54
CA VAL A 29 -8.94 -0.83 11.23
C VAL A 29 -9.88 -0.14 10.27
N THR A 30 -10.87 -0.86 9.77
CA THR A 30 -11.91 -0.28 8.92
C THR A 30 -12.78 0.68 9.71
N THR A 31 -13.24 1.73 9.04
CA THR A 31 -14.09 2.77 9.66
C THR A 31 -15.37 2.17 10.21
N ASP A 32 -15.65 2.44 11.49
CA ASP A 32 -16.87 2.05 12.18
C ASP A 32 -17.36 3.28 12.97
N LEU A 33 -18.20 4.08 12.34
CA LEU A 33 -18.73 5.33 12.92
C LEU A 33 -19.79 5.09 13.98
N GLU A 34 -20.44 3.92 13.94
CA GLU A 34 -21.51 3.55 14.86
C GLU A 34 -21.00 3.09 16.23
N ALA A 35 -19.76 2.57 16.29
CA ALA A 35 -19.21 2.09 17.55
C ALA A 35 -18.96 3.24 18.53
N PRO A 36 -19.47 3.14 19.78
CA PRO A 36 -19.23 4.16 20.81
C PRO A 36 -17.77 4.14 21.31
N ASP A 37 -17.34 5.23 21.93
CA ASP A 37 -15.97 5.39 22.45
C ASP A 37 -15.57 4.30 23.46
N GLU A 38 -16.50 3.84 24.30
CA GLU A 38 -16.26 2.76 25.26
C GLU A 38 -15.98 1.41 24.57
N GLU A 39 -16.58 1.17 23.40
CA GLU A 39 -16.29 -0.02 22.59
C GLU A 39 -14.90 0.09 21.97
N TRP A 40 -14.51 1.24 21.44
CA TRP A 40 -13.16 1.47 20.94
C TRP A 40 -12.11 1.31 22.03
N LYS A 41 -12.37 1.84 23.22
CA LYS A 41 -11.51 1.67 24.38
C LYS A 41 -11.33 0.18 24.73
N ARG A 42 -12.44 -0.57 24.79
CA ARG A 42 -12.40 -2.01 25.05
C ARG A 42 -11.59 -2.76 23.98
N ARG A 43 -11.83 -2.48 22.69
CA ARG A 43 -11.10 -3.09 21.57
C ARG A 43 -9.59 -2.80 21.68
N PHE A 44 -9.21 -1.54 21.83
CA PHE A 44 -7.80 -1.12 21.89
C PHE A 44 -7.08 -1.68 23.10
N SER A 45 -7.68 -1.64 24.29
CA SER A 45 -7.14 -2.25 25.49
C SER A 45 -6.92 -3.77 25.30
N THR A 46 -7.90 -4.46 24.71
CA THR A 46 -7.81 -5.89 24.42
C THR A 46 -6.67 -6.18 23.43
N TRP A 47 -6.61 -5.47 22.31
CA TRP A 47 -5.58 -5.68 21.30
C TRP A 47 -4.16 -5.39 21.85
N LYS A 48 -4.01 -4.28 22.59
CA LYS A 48 -2.73 -3.93 23.23
C LYS A 48 -2.28 -4.99 24.24
N ALA A 49 -3.19 -5.48 25.09
CA ALA A 49 -2.90 -6.52 26.06
C ALA A 49 -2.50 -7.88 25.42
N HIS A 50 -2.80 -8.05 24.13
CA HIS A 50 -2.40 -9.22 23.34
C HIS A 50 -1.25 -8.92 22.36
N GLY A 51 -0.57 -7.78 22.51
CA GLY A 51 0.68 -7.52 21.82
C GLY A 51 0.59 -6.77 20.50
N LEU A 52 -0.58 -6.18 20.17
CA LEU A 52 -0.67 -5.27 19.05
C LEU A 52 0.11 -3.98 19.37
N ASP A 53 0.96 -3.53 18.45
CA ASP A 53 1.79 -2.34 18.62
C ASP A 53 1.18 -1.11 17.94
N ALA A 54 0.59 -1.28 16.76
CA ALA A 54 0.12 -0.18 15.93
C ALA A 54 -1.21 -0.48 15.22
N ILE A 55 -2.00 0.56 15.03
CA ILE A 55 -3.23 0.51 14.24
C ILE A 55 -3.13 1.42 13.01
N LEU A 56 -3.81 1.00 11.96
CA LEU A 56 -3.93 1.69 10.69
C LEU A 56 -5.41 2.01 10.45
N PRO A 57 -5.99 3.05 11.13
CA PRO A 57 -7.39 3.41 10.95
C PRO A 57 -7.63 4.02 9.56
N GLU A 58 -8.66 3.56 8.85
CA GLU A 58 -9.09 4.12 7.57
C GLU A 58 -9.72 5.49 7.78
N VAL A 59 -8.92 6.53 7.66
CA VAL A 59 -9.35 7.92 7.88
C VAL A 59 -9.60 8.70 6.58
N VAL A 60 -9.14 8.16 5.45
CA VAL A 60 -9.50 8.66 4.11
C VAL A 60 -9.90 7.49 3.24
N SER A 61 -11.18 7.38 2.96
CA SER A 61 -11.69 6.45 1.96
C SER A 61 -11.58 7.06 0.55
N ASN A 62 -11.97 6.31 -0.47
CA ASN A 62 -12.08 6.82 -1.84
C ASN A 62 -13.15 7.91 -2.01
N ARG A 63 -14.05 8.11 -1.02
CA ARG A 63 -15.20 9.02 -1.07
C ARG A 63 -15.12 10.21 -0.13
N THR A 64 -14.56 10.00 1.05
CA THR A 64 -14.73 10.95 2.15
C THR A 64 -13.59 10.84 3.15
N ALA A 65 -13.35 11.92 3.86
CA ALA A 65 -12.50 11.95 5.04
C ALA A 65 -13.32 11.63 6.30
N HIS A 66 -12.70 10.93 7.23
CA HIS A 66 -13.22 10.62 8.56
C HIS A 66 -12.45 11.41 9.63
N TYR A 67 -12.08 12.64 9.30
CA TYR A 67 -11.50 13.67 10.14
C TYR A 67 -11.94 15.04 9.62
N ALA A 68 -11.78 16.11 10.42
CA ALA A 68 -12.13 17.47 10.03
C ALA A 68 -11.17 18.00 8.96
N SER A 69 -11.45 17.67 7.70
CA SER A 69 -10.69 18.14 6.55
C SER A 69 -11.20 19.48 6.04
N ALA A 70 -10.29 20.38 5.66
CA ALA A 70 -10.62 21.63 4.97
C ALA A 70 -10.78 21.46 3.45
N HIS A 71 -10.40 20.30 2.89
CA HIS A 71 -10.25 20.09 1.44
C HIS A 71 -11.02 18.88 0.90
N LEU A 72 -11.55 18.03 1.76
CA LEU A 72 -12.26 16.80 1.37
C LEU A 72 -13.70 16.83 1.87
N PRO A 73 -14.63 16.13 1.20
CA PRO A 73 -15.91 15.82 1.81
C PRO A 73 -15.71 15.08 3.13
N VAL A 74 -16.34 15.54 4.21
CA VAL A 74 -16.23 14.94 5.54
C VAL A 74 -17.52 14.22 5.88
N SER A 75 -17.43 12.96 6.36
CA SER A 75 -18.57 12.23 6.91
C SER A 75 -18.74 12.53 8.40
N GLU A 76 -17.77 12.14 9.21
CA GLU A 76 -17.71 12.35 10.64
C GLU A 76 -16.24 12.46 11.06
N PRO A 77 -15.86 13.33 12.03
CA PRO A 77 -14.49 13.47 12.51
C PRO A 77 -14.11 12.31 13.46
N TRP A 78 -14.07 11.11 12.92
CA TRP A 78 -13.80 9.87 13.65
C TRP A 78 -12.38 9.79 14.20
N LEU A 79 -11.38 10.30 13.45
CA LEU A 79 -9.98 10.30 13.90
C LEU A 79 -9.82 11.07 15.22
N GLU A 80 -10.49 12.22 15.36
CA GLU A 80 -10.43 13.04 16.56
C GLU A 80 -11.00 12.33 17.80
N ARG A 81 -11.99 11.44 17.61
CA ARG A 81 -12.54 10.58 18.66
C ARG A 81 -11.59 9.43 18.99
N LEU A 82 -11.07 8.79 17.95
CA LEU A 82 -10.26 7.55 18.06
C LEU A 82 -8.89 7.79 18.65
N LEU A 83 -8.22 8.88 18.23
CA LEU A 83 -6.82 9.14 18.53
C LEU A 83 -6.52 9.25 20.04
N PRO A 84 -7.29 10.00 20.85
CA PRO A 84 -7.07 10.06 22.31
C PRO A 84 -7.21 8.69 22.99
N ILE A 85 -8.12 7.85 22.50
CA ILE A 85 -8.35 6.50 23.05
C ILE A 85 -7.14 5.61 22.73
N ALA A 86 -6.69 5.62 21.47
CA ALA A 86 -5.52 4.84 21.05
C ALA A 86 -4.25 5.26 21.81
N ARG A 87 -4.05 6.57 22.02
CA ARG A 87 -2.94 7.10 22.81
C ARG A 87 -2.97 6.65 24.27
N THR A 88 -4.16 6.65 24.88
CA THR A 88 -4.33 6.20 26.27
C THR A 88 -3.97 4.71 26.43
N GLU A 89 -4.29 3.90 25.45
CA GLU A 89 -3.97 2.47 25.44
C GLU A 89 -2.52 2.18 24.95
N GLY A 90 -1.78 3.19 24.52
CA GLY A 90 -0.38 3.05 24.10
C GLY A 90 -0.20 2.37 22.73
N LEU A 91 -1.17 2.54 21.84
CA LEU A 91 -1.08 2.10 20.44
C LEU A 91 -0.49 3.21 19.56
N GLU A 92 0.42 2.85 18.67
CA GLU A 92 0.81 3.73 17.58
C GLU A 92 -0.33 3.86 16.57
N VAL A 93 -0.49 5.05 15.98
CA VAL A 93 -1.55 5.36 15.01
C VAL A 93 -0.95 5.84 13.71
N HIS A 94 -1.18 5.09 12.62
CA HIS A 94 -0.79 5.47 11.27
C HIS A 94 -2.05 5.66 10.43
N CYS A 95 -2.32 6.87 10.00
CA CYS A 95 -3.53 7.22 9.24
C CYS A 95 -3.57 6.51 7.89
N TRP A 96 -4.44 5.52 7.75
CA TRP A 96 -4.65 4.81 6.48
C TRP A 96 -5.48 5.67 5.53
N MET A 97 -4.91 5.96 4.36
CA MET A 97 -5.56 6.73 3.31
C MET A 97 -5.56 6.00 1.97
N HIS A 98 -6.71 6.00 1.31
CA HIS A 98 -6.78 5.67 -0.11
C HIS A 98 -6.13 6.80 -0.90
N THR A 99 -4.99 6.53 -1.51
CA THR A 99 -4.17 7.58 -2.11
C THR A 99 -4.70 7.99 -3.49
N MET A 100 -4.70 7.08 -4.45
CA MET A 100 -5.07 7.40 -5.84
C MET A 100 -6.49 6.99 -6.21
N ALA A 101 -7.11 6.05 -5.51
CA ALA A 101 -8.52 5.74 -5.70
C ALA A 101 -9.39 6.89 -5.19
N CYS A 102 -10.21 7.49 -6.06
CA CYS A 102 -11.00 8.68 -5.74
C CYS A 102 -12.34 8.65 -6.48
N THR A 103 -13.44 8.55 -5.73
CA THR A 103 -14.82 8.60 -6.24
C THR A 103 -15.57 9.82 -5.70
N MET A 104 -14.85 10.89 -5.38
CA MET A 104 -15.41 12.15 -4.88
C MET A 104 -15.99 12.95 -6.05
N ASP A 105 -17.32 13.14 -6.08
CA ASP A 105 -18.00 13.87 -7.14
C ASP A 105 -17.48 15.31 -7.28
N SER A 106 -17.14 15.98 -6.17
CA SER A 106 -16.56 17.32 -6.19
C SER A 106 -15.23 17.38 -6.91
N VAL A 107 -14.35 16.39 -6.69
CA VAL A 107 -13.05 16.31 -7.37
C VAL A 107 -13.22 16.07 -8.87
N HIS A 108 -14.13 15.17 -9.24
CA HIS A 108 -14.41 14.94 -10.66
C HIS A 108 -15.06 16.15 -11.34
N ALA A 109 -15.98 16.82 -10.67
CA ALA A 109 -16.66 17.99 -11.26
C ALA A 109 -15.69 19.15 -11.52
N GLU A 110 -14.66 19.33 -10.68
CA GLU A 110 -13.64 20.36 -10.83
C GLU A 110 -12.49 19.92 -11.75
N HIS A 111 -12.14 18.61 -11.74
CA HIS A 111 -10.95 18.07 -12.38
C HIS A 111 -11.19 16.72 -13.07
N PRO A 112 -12.06 16.64 -14.06
CA PRO A 112 -12.33 15.40 -14.80
C PRO A 112 -11.07 14.86 -15.50
N GLU A 113 -10.13 15.73 -15.86
CA GLU A 113 -8.86 15.38 -16.50
C GLU A 113 -7.85 14.68 -15.57
N TRP A 114 -8.10 14.65 -14.26
CA TRP A 114 -7.19 13.99 -13.31
C TRP A 114 -7.27 12.48 -13.36
N TYR A 115 -8.33 11.90 -13.90
CA TYR A 115 -8.57 10.46 -13.87
C TYR A 115 -7.78 9.72 -14.95
N ASN A 116 -7.35 8.52 -14.61
CA ASN A 116 -6.62 7.63 -15.52
C ASN A 116 -7.43 7.33 -16.78
N VAL A 117 -6.74 7.21 -17.89
CA VAL A 117 -7.31 6.80 -19.19
C VAL A 117 -6.68 5.47 -19.59
N ASN A 118 -7.49 4.47 -19.96
CA ASN A 118 -7.00 3.19 -20.42
C ASN A 118 -6.48 3.25 -21.86
N ARG A 119 -5.92 2.14 -22.36
CA ARG A 119 -5.38 2.09 -23.73
C ARG A 119 -6.44 2.22 -24.84
N ASN A 120 -7.72 1.97 -24.54
CA ASN A 120 -8.82 2.23 -25.47
C ASN A 120 -9.24 3.70 -25.55
N GLY A 121 -8.74 4.54 -24.63
CA GLY A 121 -9.13 5.94 -24.51
C GLY A 121 -10.27 6.20 -23.52
N ASP A 122 -10.71 5.19 -22.77
CA ASP A 122 -11.78 5.35 -21.80
C ASP A 122 -11.24 5.89 -20.48
N ASN A 123 -11.93 6.90 -19.93
CA ASN A 123 -11.61 7.47 -18.63
C ASN A 123 -12.09 6.55 -17.49
N SER A 124 -11.29 6.35 -16.46
CA SER A 124 -11.62 5.48 -15.34
C SER A 124 -12.78 5.98 -14.45
N TRP A 125 -13.20 7.23 -14.59
CA TRP A 125 -14.42 7.71 -13.93
C TRP A 125 -15.68 7.10 -14.54
N ASP A 126 -15.79 7.11 -15.87
CA ASP A 126 -16.95 6.61 -16.59
C ASP A 126 -16.87 5.08 -16.79
N HIS A 127 -15.66 4.57 -16.99
CA HIS A 127 -15.37 3.15 -17.27
C HIS A 127 -14.32 2.59 -16.29
N PRO A 128 -14.67 2.44 -15.00
CA PRO A 128 -13.74 1.89 -14.01
C PRO A 128 -13.44 0.42 -14.30
N ALA A 129 -12.19 0.03 -14.10
CA ALA A 129 -11.80 -1.38 -14.19
C ALA A 129 -12.48 -2.19 -13.06
N TYR A 130 -13.07 -3.35 -13.39
CA TYR A 130 -13.66 -4.35 -12.48
C TYR A 130 -14.81 -3.85 -11.61
N VAL A 131 -14.58 -2.84 -10.74
CA VAL A 131 -15.53 -2.38 -9.72
C VAL A 131 -15.70 -0.86 -9.75
N GLY A 132 -16.88 -0.37 -9.38
CA GLY A 132 -17.26 1.03 -9.50
C GLY A 132 -16.38 2.02 -8.72
N TYR A 133 -15.63 1.58 -7.72
CA TYR A 133 -14.71 2.44 -6.98
C TYR A 133 -13.28 2.46 -7.57
N TYR A 134 -12.96 1.70 -8.61
CA TYR A 134 -11.66 1.73 -9.29
C TYR A 134 -11.51 2.95 -10.21
N ARG A 135 -11.85 4.10 -9.68
CA ARG A 135 -11.66 5.40 -10.29
C ARG A 135 -10.38 6.00 -9.77
N PHE A 136 -9.31 5.87 -10.52
CA PHE A 136 -7.97 6.23 -10.09
C PHE A 136 -7.50 7.54 -10.70
N LEU A 137 -6.84 8.37 -9.88
CA LEU A 137 -6.17 9.60 -10.31
C LEU A 137 -4.87 9.28 -11.05
N CYS A 138 -4.48 10.15 -11.97
CA CYS A 138 -3.26 10.00 -12.75
C CYS A 138 -2.03 10.59 -12.01
N PRO A 139 -0.96 9.80 -11.81
CA PRO A 139 0.23 10.25 -11.10
C PRO A 139 1.07 11.29 -11.85
N SER A 140 0.78 11.56 -13.14
CA SER A 140 1.49 12.56 -13.93
C SER A 140 0.93 13.98 -13.79
N ARG A 141 -0.22 14.14 -13.14
CA ARG A 141 -0.90 15.45 -13.04
C ARG A 141 -0.35 16.25 -11.85
N PRO A 142 0.22 17.46 -12.05
CA PRO A 142 0.70 18.29 -10.94
C PRO A 142 -0.38 18.62 -9.92
N GLY A 143 -1.63 18.88 -10.37
CA GLY A 143 -2.77 19.10 -9.49
C GLY A 143 -3.09 17.90 -8.59
N VAL A 144 -2.91 16.68 -9.08
CA VAL A 144 -3.03 15.45 -8.25
C VAL A 144 -1.93 15.42 -7.18
N HIS A 145 -0.69 15.79 -7.53
CA HIS A 145 0.40 15.87 -6.54
C HIS A 145 0.05 16.83 -5.40
N GLU A 146 -0.40 18.04 -5.73
CA GLU A 146 -0.80 19.05 -4.73
C GLU A 146 -1.97 18.59 -3.86
N PHE A 147 -2.96 17.94 -4.48
CA PHE A 147 -4.12 17.38 -3.81
C PHE A 147 -3.74 16.30 -2.79
N LEU A 148 -2.86 15.38 -3.18
CA LEU A 148 -2.37 14.32 -2.28
C LEU A 148 -1.44 14.87 -1.18
N GLN A 149 -0.58 15.83 -1.51
CA GLN A 149 0.26 16.51 -0.52
C GLN A 149 -0.57 17.26 0.54
N LYS A 150 -1.69 17.89 0.15
CA LYS A 150 -2.62 18.51 1.11
C LYS A 150 -3.18 17.49 2.09
N ARG A 151 -3.59 16.32 1.62
CA ARG A 151 -4.07 15.21 2.47
C ARG A 151 -3.00 14.76 3.47
N VAL A 152 -1.78 14.47 2.98
CA VAL A 152 -0.68 14.08 3.86
C VAL A 152 -0.39 15.16 4.90
N ARG A 153 -0.41 16.44 4.51
CA ARG A 153 -0.18 17.58 5.42
C ARG A 153 -1.28 17.70 6.48
N GLU A 154 -2.55 17.55 6.11
CA GLU A 154 -3.67 17.57 7.08
C GLU A 154 -3.54 16.44 8.10
N LEU A 155 -3.31 15.19 7.63
CA LEU A 155 -3.14 14.03 8.51
C LEU A 155 -1.91 14.18 9.43
N SER A 156 -0.84 14.73 8.89
CA SER A 156 0.40 14.96 9.65
C SER A 156 0.30 16.06 10.73
N ALA A 157 -0.76 16.87 10.68
CA ALA A 157 -1.02 17.89 11.71
C ALA A 157 -1.60 17.31 13.01
N PHE A 158 -2.16 16.08 12.94
CA PHE A 158 -2.62 15.36 14.12
C PHE A 158 -1.45 14.75 14.91
N ASP A 159 -1.69 14.41 16.18
CA ASP A 159 -0.75 13.68 17.02
C ASP A 159 -0.74 12.18 16.66
N VAL A 160 -0.44 11.87 15.41
CA VAL A 160 -0.30 10.50 14.89
C VAL A 160 1.16 10.14 14.73
N ASP A 161 1.48 8.85 14.62
CA ASP A 161 2.86 8.37 14.42
C ASP A 161 3.24 8.38 12.94
N GLY A 162 2.26 8.20 12.05
CA GLY A 162 2.53 8.15 10.62
C GLY A 162 1.32 8.30 9.73
N VAL A 163 1.60 8.31 8.43
CA VAL A 163 0.62 8.23 7.35
C VAL A 163 0.87 6.96 6.55
N HIS A 164 -0.18 6.17 6.33
CA HIS A 164 -0.14 4.90 5.63
C HIS A 164 -0.81 5.02 4.27
N LEU A 165 -0.02 4.85 3.20
CA LEU A 165 -0.46 4.99 1.82
C LEU A 165 -1.01 3.65 1.31
N ASP A 166 -2.29 3.60 1.00
CA ASP A 166 -2.90 2.50 0.28
C ASP A 166 -3.42 2.98 -1.08
N TYR A 167 -3.69 2.07 -2.00
CA TYR A 167 -4.07 2.41 -3.39
C TYR A 167 -3.11 3.41 -4.06
N ILE A 168 -1.84 3.43 -3.66
CA ILE A 168 -0.77 4.19 -4.30
C ILE A 168 -0.20 3.40 -5.49
N ARG A 169 -1.01 3.27 -6.53
CA ARG A 169 -0.78 2.40 -7.67
C ARG A 169 -1.74 2.70 -8.83
N TYR A 170 -1.52 2.05 -9.97
CA TYR A 170 -2.54 1.97 -11.02
C TYR A 170 -3.58 0.88 -10.70
N PRO A 171 -4.74 0.85 -11.40
CA PRO A 171 -5.60 -0.33 -11.41
C PRO A 171 -4.82 -1.58 -11.80
N ASP A 172 -5.30 -2.74 -11.36
CA ASP A 172 -4.70 -4.02 -11.74
C ASP A 172 -4.84 -4.24 -13.26
N VAL A 173 -3.72 -4.36 -13.97
CA VAL A 173 -3.72 -4.71 -15.40
C VAL A 173 -4.00 -6.20 -15.59
N ILE A 174 -3.57 -7.02 -14.64
CA ILE A 174 -3.96 -8.41 -14.47
C ILE A 174 -4.37 -8.59 -13.01
N LEU A 175 -5.63 -8.98 -12.81
CA LEU A 175 -6.19 -9.22 -11.49
C LEU A 175 -5.67 -10.54 -10.92
N ALA A 176 -5.53 -10.63 -9.60
CA ALA A 176 -5.14 -11.87 -8.93
C ALA A 176 -6.08 -13.03 -9.34
N GLU A 177 -5.52 -14.21 -9.57
CA GLU A 177 -6.16 -15.32 -10.27
C GLU A 177 -7.48 -15.75 -9.62
N SER A 178 -7.55 -15.83 -8.29
CA SER A 178 -8.77 -16.24 -7.59
C SER A 178 -9.89 -15.21 -7.63
N LEU A 179 -9.57 -13.97 -7.98
CA LEU A 179 -10.56 -12.89 -8.08
C LEU A 179 -11.20 -12.79 -9.48
N GLN A 180 -10.52 -13.28 -10.52
CA GLN A 180 -10.98 -13.19 -11.90
C GLN A 180 -12.37 -13.81 -12.12
N PRO A 181 -12.71 -14.99 -11.55
CA PRO A 181 -14.04 -15.57 -11.70
C PRO A 181 -15.19 -14.73 -11.16
N HIS A 182 -14.93 -13.83 -10.19
CA HIS A 182 -15.97 -12.93 -9.64
C HIS A 182 -16.43 -11.88 -10.66
N TYR A 183 -15.66 -11.67 -11.72
CA TYR A 183 -15.91 -10.71 -12.79
C TYR A 183 -16.14 -11.37 -14.14
N ASP A 184 -16.30 -12.71 -14.17
CA ASP A 184 -16.45 -13.52 -15.41
C ASP A 184 -15.34 -13.24 -16.44
N ILE A 185 -14.08 -13.08 -15.96
CA ILE A 185 -12.92 -12.81 -16.80
C ILE A 185 -11.85 -13.88 -16.65
N VAL A 186 -11.04 -14.03 -17.72
CA VAL A 186 -9.77 -14.76 -17.71
C VAL A 186 -8.72 -13.85 -18.33
N GLN A 187 -7.67 -13.54 -17.57
CA GLN A 187 -6.61 -12.65 -18.01
C GLN A 187 -5.29 -13.42 -18.16
N ASP A 188 -4.94 -13.74 -19.39
CA ASP A 188 -3.69 -14.38 -19.80
C ASP A 188 -2.65 -13.37 -20.32
N LYS A 189 -3.02 -12.10 -20.46
CA LYS A 189 -2.20 -10.97 -20.92
C LYS A 189 -2.77 -9.64 -20.46
N GLU A 190 -2.05 -8.56 -20.74
CA GLU A 190 -2.52 -7.19 -20.49
C GLU A 190 -3.55 -6.76 -21.54
N TYR A 191 -4.82 -6.66 -21.15
CA TYR A 191 -5.90 -6.21 -22.02
C TYR A 191 -6.06 -4.70 -22.01
N PRO A 192 -6.40 -4.06 -23.17
CA PRO A 192 -6.43 -2.61 -23.29
C PRO A 192 -7.33 -1.88 -22.29
N GLN A 193 -8.49 -2.46 -21.96
CA GLN A 193 -9.44 -1.87 -21.01
C GLN A 193 -8.94 -1.81 -19.56
N TYR A 194 -7.89 -2.56 -19.22
CA TYR A 194 -7.29 -2.60 -17.87
C TYR A 194 -5.89 -1.96 -17.83
N ASP A 195 -5.34 -1.58 -18.98
CA ASP A 195 -3.99 -1.02 -19.08
C ASP A 195 -4.03 0.52 -19.00
N TYR A 196 -3.51 1.08 -17.92
CA TYR A 196 -3.49 2.49 -17.57
C TYR A 196 -2.04 2.99 -17.35
N CYS A 197 -1.69 4.29 -17.47
CA CYS A 197 -2.49 5.41 -17.93
C CYS A 197 -2.00 5.88 -19.30
N TYR A 198 -2.90 6.04 -20.24
CA TYR A 198 -2.64 6.54 -21.59
C TYR A 198 -3.24 7.94 -21.80
N CYS A 199 -3.37 8.76 -20.74
CA CYS A 199 -3.81 10.13 -20.88
C CYS A 199 -2.77 10.97 -21.65
N ASP A 200 -3.20 12.12 -22.12
CA ASP A 200 -2.38 13.07 -22.89
C ASP A 200 -1.04 13.40 -22.22
N VAL A 201 -1.04 13.66 -20.90
CA VAL A 201 0.19 14.00 -20.14
C VAL A 201 1.15 12.83 -20.04
N CYS A 202 0.64 11.61 -19.75
CA CYS A 202 1.48 10.41 -19.69
C CYS A 202 2.13 10.12 -21.05
N ARG A 203 1.35 10.19 -22.13
CA ARG A 203 1.82 9.92 -23.48
C ARG A 203 2.83 10.97 -23.94
N ALA A 204 2.51 12.26 -23.74
CA ALA A 204 3.41 13.35 -24.11
C ALA A 204 4.74 13.29 -23.35
N GLY A 205 4.72 13.05 -22.04
CA GLY A 205 5.94 12.93 -21.23
C GLY A 205 6.80 11.74 -21.63
N PHE A 206 6.19 10.61 -21.98
CA PHE A 206 6.93 9.47 -22.51
C PHE A 206 7.51 9.77 -23.90
N ALA A 207 6.73 10.36 -24.79
CA ALA A 207 7.18 10.70 -26.14
C ALA A 207 8.32 11.73 -26.13
N GLU A 208 8.31 12.69 -25.20
CA GLU A 208 9.43 13.64 -25.01
C GLU A 208 10.74 12.92 -24.64
N MET A 209 10.66 11.89 -23.81
CA MET A 209 11.83 11.13 -23.34
C MET A 209 12.32 10.09 -24.36
N HIS A 210 11.41 9.42 -25.07
CA HIS A 210 11.70 8.24 -25.90
C HIS A 210 11.44 8.43 -27.40
N GLY A 211 10.88 9.57 -27.81
CA GLY A 211 10.69 9.92 -29.22
C GLY A 211 9.51 9.21 -29.91
N VAL A 212 8.67 8.49 -29.18
CA VAL A 212 7.51 7.76 -29.73
C VAL A 212 6.33 7.83 -28.76
N ASP A 213 5.13 8.02 -29.28
CA ASP A 213 3.90 7.89 -28.50
C ASP A 213 3.60 6.41 -28.26
N PRO A 214 3.32 5.98 -27.00
CA PRO A 214 3.02 4.58 -26.72
C PRO A 214 1.83 4.02 -27.52
N LEU A 215 0.88 4.83 -27.97
CA LEU A 215 -0.21 4.37 -28.85
C LEU A 215 0.21 4.18 -30.32
N GLU A 216 1.38 4.67 -30.71
CA GLU A 216 1.95 4.45 -32.05
C GLU A 216 2.83 3.19 -32.11
N MET A 217 3.09 2.55 -30.97
CA MET A 217 3.82 1.27 -30.91
C MET A 217 2.94 0.12 -31.41
N GLU A 218 3.55 -0.88 -32.05
CA GLU A 218 2.87 -2.10 -32.46
C GLU A 218 2.23 -2.82 -31.24
N ASP A 219 2.99 -2.96 -30.17
CA ASP A 219 2.50 -3.47 -28.88
C ASP A 219 3.18 -2.72 -27.71
N PRO A 220 2.50 -1.75 -27.12
CA PRO A 220 3.06 -1.00 -25.99
C PRO A 220 3.25 -1.86 -24.73
N THR A 221 2.58 -3.02 -24.61
CA THR A 221 2.77 -3.91 -23.45
C THR A 221 4.10 -4.65 -23.48
N ALA A 222 4.71 -4.77 -24.67
CA ALA A 222 6.04 -5.34 -24.86
C ALA A 222 7.18 -4.32 -24.60
N SER A 223 6.89 -3.02 -24.45
CA SER A 223 7.90 -2.00 -24.19
C SER A 223 8.29 -1.96 -22.71
N SER A 224 9.54 -2.33 -22.43
CA SER A 224 10.16 -2.19 -21.11
C SER A 224 10.27 -0.73 -20.68
N GLU A 225 10.48 0.19 -21.62
CA GLU A 225 10.60 1.62 -21.38
C GLU A 225 9.27 2.22 -20.95
N TRP A 226 8.15 1.86 -21.62
CA TRP A 226 6.81 2.29 -21.25
C TRP A 226 6.36 1.72 -19.90
N PHE A 227 6.68 0.45 -19.66
CA PHE A 227 6.46 -0.18 -18.35
C PHE A 227 7.20 0.59 -17.25
N GLN A 228 8.51 0.79 -17.41
CA GLN A 228 9.36 1.46 -16.41
C GLN A 228 8.97 2.91 -16.20
N TYR A 229 8.64 3.65 -17.25
CA TYR A 229 8.15 5.03 -17.15
C TYR A 229 6.95 5.15 -16.21
N ARG A 230 5.97 4.24 -16.33
CA ARG A 230 4.79 4.22 -15.45
C ARG A 230 5.15 3.88 -14.00
N CYS A 231 6.08 2.96 -13.78
CA CYS A 231 6.60 2.67 -12.45
C CYS A 231 7.32 3.89 -11.84
N ASP A 232 8.10 4.60 -12.64
CA ASP A 232 8.86 5.78 -12.20
C ASP A 232 7.94 6.96 -11.84
N LEU A 233 6.79 7.11 -12.51
CA LEU A 233 5.78 8.10 -12.15
C LEU A 233 5.24 7.89 -10.72
N ILE A 234 4.91 6.65 -10.35
CA ILE A 234 4.47 6.33 -8.98
C ILE A 234 5.62 6.50 -7.99
N THR A 235 6.81 6.03 -8.35
CA THR A 235 8.01 6.14 -7.50
C THR A 235 8.35 7.61 -7.20
N SER A 236 8.30 8.48 -8.21
CA SER A 236 8.53 9.91 -8.03
C SER A 236 7.41 10.57 -7.19
N LEU A 237 6.13 10.20 -7.42
CA LEU A 237 5.04 10.67 -6.58
C LEU A 237 5.29 10.32 -5.10
N VAL A 238 5.69 9.10 -4.80
CA VAL A 238 5.96 8.66 -3.42
C VAL A 238 7.19 9.34 -2.85
N ASN A 239 8.36 9.19 -3.52
CA ASN A 239 9.65 9.61 -2.97
C ASN A 239 9.84 11.12 -2.95
N ASP A 240 9.36 11.83 -4.01
CA ASP A 240 9.68 13.25 -4.21
C ASP A 240 8.53 14.17 -3.80
N LYS A 241 7.30 13.63 -3.67
CA LYS A 241 6.13 14.46 -3.37
C LYS A 241 5.50 14.15 -2.02
N LEU A 242 5.26 12.87 -1.68
CA LEU A 242 4.50 12.52 -0.48
C LEU A 242 5.38 12.32 0.75
N ILE A 243 6.45 11.52 0.64
CA ILE A 243 7.38 11.26 1.77
C ILE A 243 7.96 12.53 2.37
N PRO A 244 8.45 13.52 1.59
CA PRO A 244 8.98 14.75 2.18
C PRO A 244 7.98 15.51 3.05
N VAL A 245 6.70 15.55 2.63
CA VAL A 245 5.65 16.26 3.38
C VAL A 245 5.39 15.63 4.75
N GLY A 246 5.30 14.28 4.81
CA GLY A 246 5.13 13.59 6.09
C GLY A 246 6.36 13.73 7.00
N ARG A 247 7.57 13.59 6.43
CA ARG A 247 8.82 13.70 7.18
C ARG A 247 9.11 15.09 7.70
N GLU A 248 8.77 16.15 6.97
CA GLU A 248 8.85 17.55 7.47
C GLU A 248 8.02 17.74 8.73
N ALA A 249 6.89 17.03 8.88
CA ALA A 249 6.06 17.03 10.07
C ALA A 249 6.49 16.00 11.13
N GLY A 250 7.61 15.31 10.94
CA GLY A 250 8.12 14.27 11.84
C GLY A 250 7.32 12.98 11.85
N LYS A 251 6.56 12.69 10.76
CA LYS A 251 5.71 11.49 10.67
C LYS A 251 6.40 10.40 9.87
N GLN A 252 6.18 9.14 10.29
CA GLN A 252 6.57 7.96 9.50
C GLN A 252 5.68 7.84 8.26
N MET A 253 6.27 7.43 7.16
CA MET A 253 5.55 7.14 5.92
C MET A 253 5.61 5.65 5.63
N THR A 254 4.46 5.01 5.60
CA THR A 254 4.31 3.57 5.38
C THR A 254 3.37 3.30 4.21
N ALA A 255 3.39 2.11 3.64
CA ALA A 255 2.48 1.78 2.55
C ALA A 255 2.04 0.32 2.55
N ALA A 256 0.78 0.09 2.12
CA ALA A 256 0.29 -1.18 1.65
C ALA A 256 0.75 -1.38 0.20
N VAL A 257 1.41 -2.52 -0.07
CA VAL A 257 1.98 -2.81 -1.39
C VAL A 257 1.61 -4.21 -1.86
N PHE A 258 1.77 -4.46 -3.17
CA PHE A 258 1.42 -5.73 -3.79
C PHE A 258 2.64 -6.63 -3.98
N PRO A 259 2.55 -7.95 -3.75
CA PRO A 259 3.61 -8.90 -4.07
C PRO A 259 3.87 -9.00 -5.59
N ASN A 260 2.84 -8.92 -6.40
CA ASN A 260 2.90 -8.85 -7.87
C ASN A 260 2.86 -7.40 -8.37
N TRP A 261 3.76 -6.58 -7.85
CA TRP A 261 3.85 -5.14 -8.09
C TRP A 261 3.84 -4.75 -9.58
N GLN A 262 4.28 -5.64 -10.47
CA GLN A 262 4.29 -5.43 -11.93
C GLN A 262 2.88 -5.20 -12.47
N HIS A 263 1.89 -5.94 -11.94
CA HIS A 263 0.51 -5.85 -12.40
C HIS A 263 -0.19 -4.52 -12.04
N VAL A 264 0.39 -3.78 -11.12
CA VAL A 264 -0.11 -2.48 -10.65
C VAL A 264 0.90 -1.35 -10.82
N ARG A 265 2.02 -1.62 -11.51
CA ARG A 265 3.14 -0.68 -11.75
C ARG A 265 3.70 -0.06 -10.45
N GLN A 266 3.68 -0.81 -9.36
CA GLN A 266 4.03 -0.36 -8.01
C GLN A 266 5.43 -0.85 -7.64
N GLN A 267 6.50 -0.32 -8.26
CA GLN A 267 7.89 -0.72 -8.01
C GLN A 267 8.40 -0.23 -6.63
N TRP A 268 7.71 -0.67 -5.58
CA TRP A 268 7.86 -0.19 -4.21
C TRP A 268 9.23 -0.52 -3.56
N GLY A 269 9.99 -1.46 -4.08
CA GLY A 269 11.36 -1.70 -3.62
C GLY A 269 12.29 -0.49 -3.75
N LYS A 270 11.94 0.49 -4.61
CA LYS A 270 12.65 1.77 -4.76
C LYS A 270 12.13 2.88 -3.85
N TRP A 271 11.09 2.63 -3.04
CA TRP A 271 10.49 3.67 -2.24
C TRP A 271 11.22 3.83 -0.91
N LYS A 272 11.45 5.07 -0.48
CA LYS A 272 12.17 5.41 0.74
C LYS A 272 11.20 5.49 1.94
N LEU A 273 10.40 4.45 2.15
CA LEU A 273 9.43 4.37 3.24
C LEU A 273 10.12 4.10 4.58
N ASP A 274 9.41 4.34 5.68
CA ASP A 274 9.88 3.99 7.02
C ASP A 274 9.48 2.55 7.40
N HIS A 275 8.43 1.99 6.75
CA HIS A 275 8.00 0.61 6.87
C HIS A 275 7.15 0.20 5.67
N VAL A 276 7.30 -1.04 5.21
CA VAL A 276 6.55 -1.59 4.08
C VAL A 276 5.64 -2.73 4.56
N LEU A 277 4.38 -2.73 4.13
CA LEU A 277 3.37 -3.71 4.52
C LEU A 277 2.79 -4.39 3.28
N PRO A 278 3.49 -5.38 2.68
CA PRO A 278 3.00 -6.09 1.51
C PRO A 278 1.77 -6.95 1.85
N MET A 279 0.74 -6.87 1.00
CA MET A 279 -0.52 -7.60 1.15
C MET A 279 -0.38 -9.04 0.62
N LEU A 280 0.23 -9.91 1.44
CA LEU A 280 0.48 -11.32 1.12
C LEU A 280 -0.77 -12.17 1.36
N TYR A 281 -1.87 -11.78 0.72
CA TYR A 281 -3.17 -12.46 0.82
C TYR A 281 -3.16 -13.72 -0.04
N HIS A 282 -2.46 -14.75 0.42
CA HIS A 282 -2.11 -15.98 -0.32
C HIS A 282 -3.29 -16.59 -1.08
N ARG A 283 -4.51 -16.57 -0.50
CA ARG A 283 -5.71 -17.11 -1.15
C ARG A 283 -6.10 -16.38 -2.43
N PHE A 284 -5.74 -15.09 -2.59
CA PHE A 284 -5.98 -14.35 -3.82
C PHE A 284 -5.11 -14.85 -4.98
N TYR A 285 -3.99 -15.48 -4.65
CA TYR A 285 -3.02 -16.03 -5.59
C TYR A 285 -3.10 -17.57 -5.70
N ASN A 286 -4.20 -18.18 -5.20
CA ASN A 286 -4.37 -19.64 -5.13
C ASN A 286 -3.18 -20.36 -4.47
N ALA A 287 -2.52 -19.69 -3.52
CA ALA A 287 -1.33 -20.17 -2.83
C ALA A 287 -1.67 -20.69 -1.42
N ASP A 288 -0.73 -21.42 -0.82
CA ASP A 288 -0.77 -21.91 0.55
C ASP A 288 -0.02 -20.98 1.52
N ILE A 289 -0.06 -21.28 2.83
CA ILE A 289 0.58 -20.43 3.85
C ILE A 289 2.12 -20.36 3.70
N PRO A 290 2.85 -21.46 3.37
CA PRO A 290 4.29 -21.39 3.10
C PRO A 290 4.71 -20.36 2.05
N TRP A 291 3.87 -20.10 1.03
CA TRP A 291 4.09 -19.07 0.02
C TRP A 291 4.31 -17.68 0.65
N ILE A 292 3.67 -17.37 1.78
CA ILE A 292 3.87 -16.10 2.50
C ILE A 292 5.35 -15.94 2.88
N GLY A 293 5.95 -16.98 3.45
CA GLY A 293 7.36 -16.97 3.82
C GLY A 293 8.31 -16.88 2.61
N GLU A 294 7.94 -17.50 1.48
CA GLU A 294 8.69 -17.37 0.23
C GLU A 294 8.67 -15.93 -0.26
N LYS A 295 7.48 -15.31 -0.31
CA LYS A 295 7.32 -13.91 -0.72
C LYS A 295 8.05 -12.94 0.21
N VAL A 296 7.98 -13.11 1.52
CA VAL A 296 8.76 -12.29 2.47
C VAL A 296 10.25 -12.29 2.10
N ARG A 297 10.85 -13.44 1.81
CA ARG A 297 12.27 -13.51 1.41
C ARG A 297 12.53 -12.80 0.07
N GLU A 298 11.68 -13.03 -0.92
CA GLU A 298 11.79 -12.37 -2.23
C GLU A 298 11.69 -10.85 -2.10
N GLU A 299 10.74 -10.39 -1.29
CA GLU A 299 10.44 -8.97 -1.12
C GLU A 299 11.48 -8.23 -0.28
N ILE A 300 12.05 -8.86 0.75
CA ILE A 300 13.21 -8.30 1.46
C ILE A 300 14.39 -8.13 0.49
N ALA A 301 14.62 -9.08 -0.40
CA ALA A 301 15.66 -8.98 -1.42
C ALA A 301 15.36 -7.93 -2.51
N PHE A 302 14.08 -7.55 -2.68
CA PHE A 302 13.65 -6.52 -3.62
C PHE A 302 13.83 -5.09 -3.10
N LEU A 303 14.00 -4.89 -1.78
CA LEU A 303 14.16 -3.58 -1.17
C LEU A 303 15.55 -2.98 -1.44
N ASP A 304 15.60 -1.81 -2.06
CA ASP A 304 16.86 -1.11 -2.39
C ASP A 304 17.53 -0.47 -1.16
N HIS A 305 16.75 -0.16 -0.10
CA HIS A 305 17.24 0.62 1.05
C HIS A 305 17.17 -0.15 2.37
N GLY A 306 16.65 -1.39 2.38
CA GLY A 306 16.58 -2.25 3.56
C GLY A 306 15.55 -1.80 4.60
N GLU A 307 14.44 -1.23 4.15
CA GLU A 307 13.31 -0.85 4.99
C GLU A 307 12.75 -2.07 5.73
N PRO A 308 12.27 -1.93 6.98
CA PRO A 308 11.59 -3.01 7.67
C PRO A 308 10.29 -3.39 6.92
N LEU A 309 10.07 -4.71 6.77
CA LEU A 309 8.90 -5.27 6.10
C LEU A 309 8.09 -6.07 7.11
N SER A 310 6.78 -5.75 7.24
CA SER A 310 5.81 -6.57 7.96
C SER A 310 4.85 -7.24 7.00
N ALA A 311 4.78 -8.58 7.05
CA ALA A 311 3.93 -9.36 6.17
C ALA A 311 2.45 -9.05 6.42
N GLY A 312 1.74 -8.56 5.42
CA GLY A 312 0.31 -8.30 5.48
C GLY A 312 -0.49 -9.58 5.21
N VAL A 313 -1.29 -10.03 6.18
CA VAL A 313 -2.09 -11.24 6.07
C VAL A 313 -3.58 -10.94 6.24
N MET A 314 -4.43 -11.72 5.57
CA MET A 314 -5.87 -11.60 5.71
C MET A 314 -6.36 -12.49 6.86
N LEU A 315 -7.01 -11.87 7.85
CA LEU A 315 -7.46 -12.56 9.07
C LEU A 315 -8.87 -13.16 8.91
N GLY A 316 -9.70 -12.56 8.08
CA GLY A 316 -11.06 -13.04 7.80
C GLY A 316 -11.08 -14.45 7.23
N ARG A 317 -11.90 -15.35 7.78
CA ARG A 317 -12.00 -16.77 7.43
C ARG A 317 -10.71 -17.57 7.65
N THR A 318 -9.78 -17.06 8.46
CA THR A 318 -8.55 -17.75 8.86
C THR A 318 -8.76 -18.35 10.25
N SER A 319 -8.39 -19.63 10.44
CA SER A 319 -8.39 -20.27 11.76
C SER A 319 -7.24 -19.71 12.63
N ALA A 320 -7.31 -19.93 13.94
CA ALA A 320 -6.20 -19.54 14.82
C ALA A 320 -4.91 -20.32 14.48
N GLU A 321 -5.01 -21.61 14.16
CA GLU A 321 -3.89 -22.45 13.73
C GLU A 321 -3.24 -21.94 12.44
N ASP A 322 -4.06 -21.61 11.42
CA ASP A 322 -3.56 -20.98 10.19
C ASP A 322 -2.87 -19.64 10.50
N PHE A 323 -3.44 -18.83 11.40
CA PHE A 323 -2.87 -17.55 11.78
C PHE A 323 -1.52 -17.70 12.50
N GLU A 324 -1.39 -18.66 13.43
CA GLU A 324 -0.12 -19.02 14.07
C GLU A 324 0.92 -19.41 13.02
N GLN A 325 0.55 -20.24 12.05
CA GLN A 325 1.44 -20.65 10.97
C GLN A 325 1.86 -19.46 10.09
N MET A 326 0.94 -18.53 9.77
CA MET A 326 1.28 -17.31 9.02
C MET A 326 2.29 -16.44 9.77
N ILE A 327 2.14 -16.28 11.10
CA ILE A 327 3.11 -15.57 11.93
C ILE A 327 4.48 -16.27 11.85
N GLU A 328 4.50 -17.58 12.06
CA GLU A 328 5.71 -18.38 12.12
C GLU A 328 6.51 -18.32 10.82
N VAL A 329 5.85 -18.58 9.64
CA VAL A 329 6.53 -18.56 8.35
C VAL A 329 7.04 -17.17 7.97
N SER A 330 6.30 -16.11 8.36
CA SER A 330 6.70 -14.73 8.10
C SER A 330 7.93 -14.32 8.89
N LEU A 331 7.92 -14.57 10.20
CA LEU A 331 9.04 -14.22 11.07
C LEU A 331 10.28 -15.07 10.76
N ALA A 332 10.12 -16.37 10.49
CA ALA A 332 11.20 -17.26 10.08
C ALA A 332 11.81 -16.86 8.73
N ALA A 333 11.06 -16.19 7.87
CA ALA A 333 11.53 -15.64 6.60
C ALA A 333 12.26 -14.29 6.73
N GLY A 334 12.26 -13.66 7.92
CA GLY A 334 12.95 -12.42 8.21
C GLY A 334 12.06 -11.18 8.23
N ALA A 335 10.72 -11.33 8.23
CA ALA A 335 9.82 -10.19 8.39
C ALA A 335 10.07 -9.48 9.73
N ALA A 336 10.01 -8.16 9.73
CA ALA A 336 10.11 -7.31 10.92
C ALA A 336 8.85 -7.40 11.81
N GLY A 337 7.80 -8.07 11.34
CA GLY A 337 6.53 -8.26 12.03
C GLY A 337 5.42 -8.71 11.10
N LEU A 338 4.20 -8.54 11.56
CA LEU A 338 2.97 -8.81 10.79
C LEU A 338 2.03 -7.61 10.79
N SER A 339 1.24 -7.48 9.73
CA SER A 339 0.07 -6.61 9.68
C SER A 339 -1.16 -7.43 9.29
N VAL A 340 -2.28 -7.28 10.02
CA VAL A 340 -3.48 -8.07 9.78
C VAL A 340 -4.59 -7.23 9.15
N PHE A 341 -5.20 -7.74 8.11
CA PHE A 341 -6.42 -7.19 7.52
C PHE A 341 -7.60 -8.13 7.84
N ASN A 342 -8.56 -7.71 8.68
CA ASN A 342 -8.55 -6.48 9.48
C ASN A 342 -8.69 -6.82 10.98
N ALA A 343 -8.50 -5.81 11.83
CA ALA A 343 -8.61 -5.95 13.29
C ALA A 343 -9.98 -6.42 13.80
N GLY A 344 -11.06 -6.16 13.04
CA GLY A 344 -12.42 -6.62 13.37
C GLY A 344 -12.58 -8.14 13.31
N ASP A 345 -11.66 -8.86 12.68
CA ASP A 345 -11.66 -10.32 12.55
C ASP A 345 -10.90 -11.04 13.68
N PHE A 346 -10.38 -10.32 14.68
CA PHE A 346 -9.81 -10.92 15.87
C PHE A 346 -10.89 -11.56 16.72
N ASP A 347 -10.72 -12.83 17.05
CA ASP A 347 -11.39 -13.57 18.10
C ASP A 347 -10.40 -13.91 19.24
N ASP A 348 -10.90 -14.50 20.32
CA ASP A 348 -10.08 -14.80 21.49
C ASP A 348 -8.90 -15.74 21.18
N GLU A 349 -9.09 -16.71 20.28
CA GLU A 349 -8.06 -17.69 19.91
C GLU A 349 -6.93 -17.01 19.10
N LYS A 350 -7.29 -16.17 18.12
CA LYS A 350 -6.31 -15.39 17.34
C LYS A 350 -5.57 -14.35 18.19
N LEU A 351 -6.26 -13.75 19.17
CA LEU A 351 -5.62 -12.86 20.14
C LEU A 351 -4.62 -13.59 21.02
N LEU A 352 -4.91 -14.82 21.42
CA LEU A 352 -3.93 -15.66 22.15
C LEU A 352 -2.73 -16.02 21.29
N ALA A 353 -2.93 -16.33 20.01
CA ALA A 353 -1.85 -16.57 19.05
C ALA A 353 -0.94 -15.33 18.90
N LEU A 354 -1.54 -14.15 18.75
CA LEU A 354 -0.83 -12.88 18.68
C LEU A 354 0.00 -12.64 19.95
N LYS A 355 -0.60 -12.88 21.14
CA LYS A 355 0.06 -12.72 22.42
C LYS A 355 1.28 -13.62 22.54
N ALA A 356 1.15 -14.88 22.17
CA ALA A 356 2.26 -15.83 22.21
C ALA A 356 3.42 -15.38 21.31
N ALA A 357 3.13 -14.88 20.12
CA ALA A 357 4.13 -14.42 19.15
C ALA A 357 4.80 -13.10 19.56
N SER A 358 4.06 -12.20 20.20
CA SER A 358 4.57 -10.89 20.64
C SER A 358 5.40 -10.95 21.92
N GLY A 359 5.27 -12.00 22.71
CA GLY A 359 5.86 -12.11 24.04
C GLY A 359 5.27 -11.12 25.06
N ALA A 360 4.00 -10.72 24.86
CA ALA A 360 3.27 -9.76 25.72
C ALA A 360 2.72 -10.40 27.00
#